data_dcf96f6feb5a98099e1f893943e0623a
#
_entry.id   dcf96f6feb5a98099e1f893943e0623a
#
_cell.length_a   1.000
_cell.length_b   1.000
_cell.length_c   1.000
_cell.angle_alpha   90.00
_cell.angle_beta   90.00
_cell.angle_gamma   90.00
#
_symmetry.space_group_name_H-M   'P 1'
#
loop_
_entity.id
_entity.type
_entity.pdbx_description
1 polymer ?
#
loop_
_entity_poly.entity_id
_entity_poly.type
_entity_poly.pdbx_seq_one_letter_code
_entity_poly.pdbx_strand_id
1 'polypeptide(L)'
;TDTEKYRPMSFAGKDPALGQRIFVSGFPLNQILENLNFTSGTVSSEVGLMQNINQFQFTAPIQPGNSGGPILNEYGGILGMSVATVSNKKFEEMLDTLVQNINFGIRQSSVQSLLDQEGIKYETGNPNWLRNEESVAKEAKAGTVLIKCWNLN
;
A
#
# COMPACT_ATOMS: atom_id res chain seq x y z
N THR A 1 -1.42 5.35 -25.72
CA THR A 1 -1.34 4.82 -24.34
C THR A 1 -1.29 3.32 -24.42
N ASP A 2 -0.15 2.77 -24.04
CA ASP A 2 0.18 1.33 -24.11
C ASP A 2 -0.55 0.59 -22.99
N THR A 3 -1.85 0.36 -23.15
CA THR A 3 -2.72 -0.29 -22.15
C THR A 3 -2.41 -1.78 -21.98
N GLU A 4 -1.62 -2.38 -22.86
CA GLU A 4 -1.18 -3.78 -22.75
C GLU A 4 -0.05 -3.98 -21.71
N LYS A 5 0.62 -2.91 -21.30
CA LYS A 5 1.78 -2.97 -20.40
C LYS A 5 1.41 -3.07 -18.92
N TYR A 6 0.23 -2.61 -18.54
CA TYR A 6 -0.20 -2.55 -17.14
C TYR A 6 -1.37 -3.48 -16.88
N ARG A 7 -1.29 -4.25 -15.80
CA ARG A 7 -2.38 -5.14 -15.37
C ARG A 7 -3.06 -4.54 -14.15
N PRO A 8 -4.36 -4.21 -14.21
CA PRO A 8 -5.08 -3.78 -13.05
C PRO A 8 -5.10 -4.90 -11.99
N MET A 9 -4.97 -4.53 -10.74
CA MET A 9 -5.10 -5.44 -9.61
C MET A 9 -6.49 -5.29 -8.99
N SER A 10 -7.05 -6.40 -8.48
CA SER A 10 -8.35 -6.40 -7.81
C SER A 10 -8.20 -6.05 -6.33
N PHE A 11 -9.23 -5.43 -5.75
CA PHE A 11 -9.34 -5.28 -4.29
C PHE A 11 -9.60 -6.62 -3.61
N ALA A 12 -9.10 -6.79 -2.39
CA ALA A 12 -9.21 -8.05 -1.64
C ALA A 12 -10.65 -8.43 -1.25
N GLY A 13 -11.58 -7.47 -1.21
CA GLY A 13 -12.98 -7.69 -0.85
C GLY A 13 -13.24 -7.89 0.64
N LYS A 14 -12.19 -7.90 1.47
CA LYS A 14 -12.26 -7.94 2.93
C LYS A 14 -11.27 -6.96 3.51
N ASP A 15 -11.64 -6.29 4.59
CA ASP A 15 -10.77 -5.39 5.31
C ASP A 15 -9.56 -6.12 5.93
N PRO A 16 -8.46 -5.40 6.16
CA PRO A 16 -7.28 -5.93 6.83
C PRO A 16 -7.62 -6.47 8.22
N ALA A 17 -7.14 -7.66 8.55
CA ALA A 17 -7.31 -8.29 9.86
C ALA A 17 -6.00 -8.30 10.65
N LEU A 18 -6.09 -8.15 11.97
CA LEU A 18 -4.93 -8.21 12.87
C LEU A 18 -4.11 -9.49 12.66
N GLY A 19 -2.80 -9.34 12.53
CA GLY A 19 -1.87 -10.46 12.30
C GLY A 19 -1.82 -10.95 10.86
N GLN A 20 -2.66 -10.44 9.97
CA GLN A 20 -2.65 -10.80 8.55
C GLN A 20 -1.32 -10.42 7.89
N ARG A 21 -0.72 -11.38 7.17
CA ARG A 21 0.47 -11.10 6.35
C ARG A 21 0.13 -10.17 5.19
N ILE A 22 1.01 -9.22 4.95
CA ILE A 22 0.85 -8.23 3.87
C ILE A 22 2.16 -7.97 3.14
N PHE A 23 2.04 -7.44 1.93
CA PHE A 23 3.14 -6.99 1.11
C PHE A 23 2.89 -5.55 0.68
N VAL A 24 3.95 -4.76 0.58
CA VAL A 24 3.88 -3.38 0.09
C VAL A 24 4.76 -3.25 -1.14
N SER A 25 4.22 -2.63 -2.18
CA SER A 25 4.91 -2.37 -3.44
C SER A 25 4.96 -0.87 -3.71
N GLY A 26 6.10 -0.37 -4.20
CA GLY A 26 6.25 1.05 -4.50
C GLY A 26 7.64 1.41 -5.03
N PHE A 27 7.89 2.70 -5.19
CA PHE A 27 9.15 3.25 -5.69
C PHE A 27 9.77 4.17 -4.64
N PRO A 28 10.37 3.61 -3.57
CA PRO A 28 10.98 4.40 -2.51
C PRO A 28 12.19 5.17 -3.05
N LEU A 29 12.40 6.37 -2.49
CA LEU A 29 13.58 7.20 -2.79
C LEU A 29 13.84 7.29 -4.30
N ASN A 30 12.79 7.54 -5.09
CA ASN A 30 12.81 7.48 -6.55
C ASN A 30 13.86 8.37 -7.24
N GLN A 31 14.50 9.27 -6.50
CA GLN A 31 15.65 10.06 -6.97
C GLN A 31 16.98 9.29 -6.90
N ILE A 32 17.02 8.19 -6.15
CA ILE A 32 18.21 7.36 -5.90
C ILE A 32 17.98 5.91 -6.36
N LEU A 33 16.78 5.37 -6.08
CA LEU A 33 16.41 4.00 -6.43
C LEU A 33 15.35 4.04 -7.53
N GLU A 34 15.74 3.70 -8.76
CA GLU A 34 14.84 3.73 -9.93
C GLU A 34 13.94 2.49 -10.03
N ASN A 35 14.18 1.48 -9.19
CA ASN A 35 13.48 0.19 -9.26
C ASN A 35 12.32 0.10 -8.27
N LEU A 36 11.30 -0.67 -8.65
CA LEU A 36 10.23 -1.06 -7.75
C LEU A 36 10.79 -1.84 -6.57
N ASN A 37 10.35 -1.47 -5.37
CA ASN A 37 10.63 -2.18 -4.13
C ASN A 37 9.41 -2.97 -3.67
N PHE A 38 9.65 -4.13 -3.05
CA PHE A 38 8.63 -5.03 -2.53
C PHE A 38 9.05 -5.49 -1.13
N THR A 39 8.23 -5.19 -0.13
CA THR A 39 8.51 -5.51 1.27
C THR A 39 7.35 -6.28 1.88
N SER A 40 7.62 -7.04 2.95
CA SER A 40 6.62 -7.83 3.65
C SER A 40 6.53 -7.47 5.13
N GLY A 41 5.37 -7.71 5.71
CA GLY A 41 5.09 -7.50 7.13
C GLY A 41 3.72 -8.04 7.50
N THR A 42 3.16 -7.54 8.60
CA THR A 42 1.85 -7.94 9.10
C THR A 42 1.02 -6.71 9.48
N VAL A 43 -0.30 -6.86 9.46
CA VAL A 43 -1.22 -5.90 10.06
C VAL A 43 -1.03 -5.94 11.58
N SER A 44 -0.59 -4.84 12.17
CA SER A 44 -0.31 -4.70 13.60
C SER A 44 -1.41 -4.00 14.39
N SER A 45 -2.33 -3.30 13.71
CA SER A 45 -3.56 -2.74 14.29
C SER A 45 -4.62 -2.56 13.19
N GLU A 46 -5.87 -2.84 13.51
CA GLU A 46 -7.02 -2.61 12.60
C GLU A 46 -7.47 -1.16 12.57
N VAL A 47 -6.89 -0.29 13.39
CA VAL A 47 -7.15 1.15 13.38
C VAL A 47 -5.85 1.91 13.19
N GLY A 48 -5.96 3.08 12.57
CA GLY A 48 -4.81 3.95 12.33
C GLY A 48 -4.52 4.92 13.46
N LEU A 49 -3.76 5.94 13.13
CA LEU A 49 -3.36 6.98 14.07
C LEU A 49 -4.59 7.69 14.67
N MET A 50 -4.55 7.94 15.98
CA MET A 50 -5.64 8.58 16.74
C MET A 50 -7.01 7.90 16.53
N GLN A 51 -7.03 6.55 16.51
CA GLN A 51 -8.24 5.74 16.31
C GLN A 51 -8.93 5.97 14.95
N ASN A 52 -8.17 6.36 13.93
CA ASN A 52 -8.72 6.56 12.60
C ASN A 52 -9.15 5.22 11.98
N ILE A 53 -10.46 5.02 11.85
CA ILE A 53 -11.07 3.79 11.32
C ILE A 53 -10.87 3.60 9.81
N ASN A 54 -10.53 4.67 9.07
CA ASN A 54 -10.22 4.60 7.64
C ASN A 54 -8.79 4.14 7.36
N GLN A 55 -8.01 3.93 8.43
CA GLN A 55 -6.63 3.48 8.35
C GLN A 55 -6.42 2.21 9.16
N PHE A 56 -5.35 1.52 8.85
CA PHE A 56 -4.82 0.41 9.64
C PHE A 56 -3.30 0.56 9.77
N GLN A 57 -2.72 -0.10 10.78
CA GLN A 57 -1.28 -0.07 11.03
C GLN A 57 -0.64 -1.36 10.56
N PHE A 58 0.60 -1.28 10.07
CA PHE A 58 1.36 -2.44 9.62
C PHE A 58 2.86 -2.30 9.85
N THR A 59 3.59 -3.43 9.78
CA THR A 59 5.02 -3.52 10.10
C THR A 59 5.95 -3.58 8.89
N ALA A 60 5.43 -3.78 7.67
CA ALA A 60 6.28 -3.85 6.47
C ALA A 60 7.11 -2.55 6.34
N PRO A 61 8.43 -2.64 6.12
CA PRO A 61 9.26 -1.45 5.94
C PRO A 61 8.82 -0.63 4.73
N ILE A 62 8.60 0.67 4.92
CA ILE A 62 8.35 1.63 3.84
C ILE A 62 9.26 2.85 3.99
N GLN A 63 9.47 3.55 2.89
CA GLN A 63 10.28 4.77 2.81
C GLN A 63 9.51 5.84 2.02
N PRO A 64 9.90 7.12 2.09
CA PRO A 64 9.36 8.16 1.24
C PRO A 64 9.40 7.75 -0.23
N GLY A 65 8.26 7.86 -0.93
CA GLY A 65 8.05 7.36 -2.29
C GLY A 65 7.22 6.07 -2.38
N ASN A 66 7.05 5.31 -1.29
CA ASN A 66 6.11 4.20 -1.25
C ASN A 66 4.65 4.66 -1.10
N SER A 67 4.42 5.90 -0.67
CA SER A 67 3.06 6.46 -0.52
C SER A 67 2.27 6.39 -1.81
N GLY A 68 1.02 5.95 -1.72
CA GLY A 68 0.16 5.67 -2.86
C GLY A 68 0.34 4.27 -3.45
N GLY A 69 1.39 3.54 -3.04
CA GLY A 69 1.60 2.16 -3.47
C GLY A 69 0.61 1.18 -2.82
N PRO A 70 0.29 0.06 -3.49
CA PRO A 70 -0.66 -0.92 -2.97
C PRO A 70 -0.09 -1.69 -1.78
N ILE A 71 -0.97 -1.99 -0.82
CA ILE A 71 -0.76 -2.97 0.23
C ILE A 71 -1.58 -4.21 -0.16
N LEU A 72 -0.91 -5.33 -0.34
CA LEU A 72 -1.47 -6.57 -0.86
C LEU A 72 -1.56 -7.65 0.21
N ASN A 73 -2.53 -8.53 0.10
CA ASN A 73 -2.60 -9.76 0.87
C ASN A 73 -1.86 -10.92 0.18
N GLU A 74 -1.86 -12.10 0.81
CA GLU A 74 -1.21 -13.31 0.32
C GLU A 74 -1.85 -13.88 -0.97
N TYR A 75 -2.99 -13.35 -1.37
CA TYR A 75 -3.67 -13.71 -2.62
C TYR A 75 -3.38 -12.72 -3.76
N GLY A 76 -2.69 -11.61 -3.47
CA GLY A 76 -2.42 -10.52 -4.41
C GLY A 76 -3.53 -9.47 -4.49
N GLY A 77 -4.56 -9.57 -3.65
CA GLY A 77 -5.63 -8.59 -3.57
C GLY A 77 -5.23 -7.34 -2.80
N ILE A 78 -5.65 -6.17 -3.26
CA ILE A 78 -5.37 -4.88 -2.60
C ILE A 78 -6.19 -4.77 -1.32
N LEU A 79 -5.52 -4.66 -0.18
CA LEU A 79 -6.10 -4.38 1.14
C LEU A 79 -6.20 -2.88 1.43
N GLY A 80 -5.37 -2.10 0.77
CA GLY A 80 -5.30 -0.66 0.98
C GLY A 80 -4.14 -0.01 0.23
N MET A 81 -3.90 1.24 0.56
CA MET A 81 -2.88 2.08 -0.04
C MET A 81 -1.93 2.60 1.05
N SER A 82 -0.62 2.44 0.87
CA SER A 82 0.37 2.91 1.83
C SER A 82 0.38 4.44 1.92
N VAL A 83 0.50 4.95 3.14
CA VAL A 83 0.67 6.38 3.42
C VAL A 83 2.02 6.57 4.05
N ALA A 84 2.79 7.56 3.58
CA ALA A 84 4.01 7.93 4.28
C ALA A 84 3.67 8.28 5.72
N THR A 85 4.33 7.63 6.65
CA THR A 85 4.22 7.92 8.06
C THR A 85 4.40 9.42 8.29
N VAL A 86 3.54 10.03 9.09
CA VAL A 86 3.77 11.36 9.66
C VAL A 86 5.23 11.40 10.10
N SER A 87 5.98 12.38 9.62
CA SER A 87 7.44 12.44 9.77
C SER A 87 7.86 11.87 11.12
N ASN A 88 8.58 10.76 11.11
CA ASN A 88 9.07 10.09 12.33
C ASN A 88 9.63 11.11 13.34
N LYS A 89 10.22 12.20 12.83
CA LYS A 89 10.79 13.28 13.63
C LYS A 89 9.81 13.92 14.62
N LYS A 90 8.59 14.29 14.20
CA LYS A 90 7.60 14.87 15.14
C LYS A 90 7.08 13.84 16.13
N PHE A 91 6.97 12.58 15.72
CA PHE A 91 6.57 11.49 16.61
C PHE A 91 7.69 11.09 17.56
N GLU A 92 8.92 11.04 17.08
CA GLU A 92 10.14 10.78 17.85
C GLU A 92 10.38 11.89 18.89
N GLU A 93 10.19 13.15 18.51
CA GLU A 93 10.26 14.30 19.43
C GLU A 93 9.15 14.28 20.49
N MET A 94 7.95 13.81 20.12
CA MET A 94 6.81 13.75 21.06
C MET A 94 6.90 12.55 22.02
N LEU A 95 7.49 11.44 21.59
CA LEU A 95 7.60 10.21 22.37
C LEU A 95 8.98 10.00 23.00
N ASP A 96 9.94 10.88 22.70
CA ASP A 96 11.36 10.76 23.11
C ASP A 96 11.94 9.36 22.84
N THR A 97 11.51 8.75 21.73
CA THR A 97 11.93 7.41 21.34
C THR A 97 11.93 7.23 19.82
N LEU A 98 12.85 6.40 19.33
CA LEU A 98 12.86 5.99 17.93
C LEU A 98 11.68 5.08 17.63
N VAL A 99 10.79 5.56 16.76
CA VAL A 99 9.62 4.78 16.32
C VAL A 99 9.99 4.00 15.04
N GLN A 100 10.05 2.68 15.14
CA GLN A 100 10.35 1.80 14.02
C GLN A 100 9.17 0.88 13.72
N ASN A 101 8.98 0.58 12.43
CA ASN A 101 7.97 -0.38 11.94
C ASN A 101 6.52 -0.03 12.33
N ILE A 102 6.22 1.26 12.51
CA ILE A 102 4.86 1.77 12.63
C ILE A 102 4.51 2.52 11.36
N ASN A 103 3.80 1.85 10.47
CA ASN A 103 3.38 2.40 9.19
C ASN A 103 1.85 2.32 9.06
N PHE A 104 1.27 3.17 8.24
CA PHE A 104 -0.18 3.26 8.08
C PHE A 104 -0.60 3.06 6.63
N GLY A 105 -1.75 2.41 6.45
CA GLY A 105 -2.41 2.25 5.16
C GLY A 105 -3.84 2.77 5.22
N ILE A 106 -4.29 3.41 4.15
CA ILE A 106 -5.70 3.71 3.93
C ILE A 106 -6.39 2.42 3.53
N ARG A 107 -7.51 2.09 4.16
CA ARG A 107 -8.29 0.88 3.85
C ARG A 107 -8.79 0.88 2.42
N GLN A 108 -8.92 -0.31 1.84
CA GLN A 108 -9.52 -0.49 0.52
C GLN A 108 -10.92 0.13 0.43
N SER A 109 -11.74 0.02 1.46
CA SER A 109 -13.10 0.59 1.50
C SER A 109 -13.11 2.10 1.28
N SER A 110 -12.15 2.83 1.85
CA SER A 110 -12.01 4.27 1.64
C SER A 110 -11.56 4.60 0.22
N VAL A 111 -10.64 3.81 -0.34
CA VAL A 111 -10.19 3.96 -1.74
C VAL A 111 -11.34 3.66 -2.70
N GLN A 112 -12.08 2.57 -2.48
CA GLN A 112 -13.26 2.20 -3.27
C GLN A 112 -14.33 3.29 -3.24
N SER A 113 -14.60 3.88 -2.06
CA SER A 113 -15.56 4.99 -1.95
C SER A 113 -15.17 6.19 -2.82
N LEU A 114 -13.90 6.51 -2.92
CA LEU A 114 -13.42 7.56 -3.81
C LEU A 114 -13.60 7.17 -5.29
N LEU A 115 -13.25 5.95 -5.66
CA LEU A 115 -13.43 5.46 -7.04
C LEU A 115 -14.91 5.45 -7.46
N ASP A 116 -15.80 5.06 -6.54
CA ASP A 116 -17.26 5.08 -6.75
C ASP A 116 -17.78 6.50 -6.99
N GLN A 117 -17.29 7.49 -6.21
CA GLN A 117 -17.64 8.91 -6.39
C GLN A 117 -17.21 9.45 -7.77
N GLU A 118 -16.07 8.99 -8.25
CA GLU A 118 -15.52 9.38 -9.57
C GLU A 118 -16.04 8.50 -10.71
N GLY A 119 -16.91 7.52 -10.45
CA GLY A 119 -17.47 6.60 -11.44
C GLY A 119 -16.44 5.67 -12.06
N ILE A 120 -15.31 5.41 -11.37
CA ILE A 120 -14.23 4.54 -11.85
C ILE A 120 -14.54 3.10 -11.47
N LYS A 121 -14.60 2.22 -12.46
CA LYS A 121 -14.84 0.78 -12.25
C LYS A 121 -13.57 0.09 -11.74
N TYR A 122 -13.77 -0.83 -10.81
CA TYR A 122 -12.72 -1.70 -10.26
C TYR A 122 -13.27 -3.12 -10.04
N GLU A 123 -12.37 -4.07 -9.87
CA GLU A 123 -12.71 -5.44 -9.52
C GLU A 123 -12.45 -5.70 -8.03
N THR A 124 -13.27 -6.55 -7.44
CA THR A 124 -13.14 -6.98 -6.04
C THR A 124 -13.22 -8.50 -5.96
N GLY A 125 -12.32 -9.09 -5.21
CA GLY A 125 -12.26 -10.53 -4.94
C GLY A 125 -10.82 -11.02 -4.97
N ASN A 126 -10.54 -11.99 -4.10
CA ASN A 126 -9.26 -12.68 -4.12
C ASN A 126 -9.31 -13.86 -5.07
N PRO A 127 -8.19 -14.24 -5.70
CA PRO A 127 -8.03 -15.58 -6.24
C PRO A 127 -8.33 -16.64 -5.16
N ASN A 128 -8.91 -17.75 -5.54
CA ASN A 128 -9.32 -18.81 -4.60
C ASN A 128 -8.16 -19.64 -4.02
N TRP A 129 -6.92 -19.26 -4.30
CA TRP A 129 -5.72 -19.97 -3.85
C TRP A 129 -4.66 -19.01 -3.32
N LEU A 130 -3.96 -19.44 -2.29
CA LEU A 130 -2.77 -18.79 -1.78
C LEU A 130 -1.69 -18.76 -2.87
N ARG A 131 -0.99 -17.64 -2.96
CA ARG A 131 0.14 -17.45 -3.85
C ARG A 131 1.43 -17.46 -3.04
N ASN A 132 2.52 -17.91 -3.65
CA ASN A 132 3.82 -17.68 -3.05
C ASN A 132 4.21 -16.20 -3.20
N GLU A 133 5.09 -15.73 -2.33
CA GLU A 133 5.52 -14.33 -2.26
C GLU A 133 6.07 -13.81 -3.59
N GLU A 134 6.83 -14.64 -4.31
CA GLU A 134 7.39 -14.31 -5.63
C GLU A 134 6.29 -14.05 -6.68
N SER A 135 5.21 -14.83 -6.66
CA SER A 135 4.06 -14.65 -7.55
C SER A 135 3.32 -13.33 -7.26
N VAL A 136 3.15 -13.00 -5.98
CA VAL A 136 2.54 -11.72 -5.57
C VAL A 136 3.43 -10.55 -5.99
N ALA A 137 4.76 -10.65 -5.79
CA ALA A 137 5.72 -9.63 -6.20
C ALA A 137 5.71 -9.40 -7.72
N LYS A 138 5.61 -10.47 -8.51
CA LYS A 138 5.52 -10.40 -9.98
C LYS A 138 4.25 -9.66 -10.43
N GLU A 139 3.13 -9.93 -9.80
CA GLU A 139 1.87 -9.24 -10.10
C GLU A 139 1.91 -7.78 -9.66
N ALA A 140 2.41 -7.50 -8.45
CA ALA A 140 2.62 -6.15 -7.96
C ALA A 140 3.49 -5.33 -8.92
N LYS A 141 4.57 -5.92 -9.44
CA LYS A 141 5.43 -5.29 -10.44
C LYS A 141 4.70 -4.92 -11.73
N ALA A 142 3.73 -5.73 -12.16
CA ALA A 142 2.94 -5.46 -13.37
C ALA A 142 1.85 -4.40 -13.15
N GLY A 143 1.38 -4.22 -11.91
CA GLY A 143 0.28 -3.30 -11.57
C GLY A 143 0.70 -2.01 -10.85
N THR A 144 1.93 -1.91 -10.33
CA THR A 144 2.40 -0.71 -9.64
C THR A 144 3.16 0.20 -10.60
N VAL A 145 2.78 1.48 -10.64
CA VAL A 145 3.39 2.49 -11.53
C VAL A 145 3.93 3.67 -10.74
N LEU A 146 4.99 4.28 -11.25
CA LEU A 146 5.52 5.54 -10.74
C LEU A 146 4.88 6.70 -11.49
N ILE A 147 4.16 7.57 -10.78
CA ILE A 147 3.59 8.80 -11.31
C ILE A 147 4.56 9.96 -11.04
N LYS A 148 4.98 10.64 -12.11
CA LYS A 148 5.82 11.84 -12.02
C LYS A 148 5.05 13.03 -12.58
N CYS A 149 4.98 14.13 -11.83
CA CYS A 149 4.40 15.40 -12.28
C CYS A 149 5.52 16.35 -12.65
N TRP A 150 5.41 16.99 -13.81
CA TRP A 150 6.35 17.98 -14.29
C TRP A 150 5.65 19.33 -14.41
N ASN A 151 6.26 20.39 -13.87
CA ASN A 151 5.82 21.74 -14.18
C ASN A 151 6.33 22.09 -15.57
N LEU A 152 5.44 22.32 -16.51
CA LEU A 152 5.77 22.95 -17.77
C LEU A 152 5.91 24.45 -17.49
N ASN A 153 7.15 24.92 -17.28
CA ASN A 153 7.47 26.35 -17.28
C ASN A 153 7.58 26.82 -18.72
#